data_110c4156f32d6b9e442cb9dfc5a7359a
#
_entry.id   110c4156f32d6b9e442cb9dfc5a7359a
#
_cell.length_a   1.000
_cell.length_b   1.000
_cell.length_c   1.000
_cell.angle_alpha   90.00
_cell.angle_beta   90.00
_cell.angle_gamma   90.00
#
_symmetry.space_group_name_H-M   'P 1'
#
loop_
_entity.id
_entity.type
_entity.pdbx_description
1 polymer ?
#
loop_
_entity_poly.entity_id
_entity_poly.type
_entity_poly.pdbx_seq_one_letter_code
_entity_poly.pdbx_strand_id
1 'polypeptide(L)'
;MSEYTVKYINRRARTDAAGFIRDCEEHYHRQIHMAADEIVRNREHCPIVLINGPSSSGKTTTNDRIARIVELAGVHANMLSMDDYYRTAADYEQPMDDENGVPDLESPECMDLA
;
A
#
# COMPACT_ATOMS: atom_id res chain seq x y z
N MET A 1 9.82 -18.88 -2.15
CA MET A 1 8.79 -18.25 -1.29
C MET A 1 8.17 -19.33 -0.42
N SER A 2 8.34 -19.29 0.90
CA SER A 2 7.58 -20.17 1.78
C SER A 2 6.12 -19.71 1.73
N GLU A 3 5.25 -20.51 1.14
CA GLU A 3 3.81 -20.23 1.16
C GLU A 3 3.33 -20.21 2.61
N TYR A 4 2.88 -19.06 3.09
CA TYR A 4 2.21 -18.93 4.39
C TYR A 4 0.82 -19.56 4.30
N THR A 5 0.75 -20.88 4.41
CA THR A 5 -0.54 -21.55 4.49
C THR A 5 -1.19 -21.31 5.84
N VAL A 6 -2.53 -21.34 5.90
CA VAL A 6 -3.29 -21.22 7.17
C VAL A 6 -2.80 -22.25 8.19
N LYS A 7 -2.50 -23.48 7.75
CA LYS A 7 -1.97 -24.53 8.62
C LYS A 7 -0.60 -24.16 9.20
N TYR A 8 0.29 -23.57 8.40
CA TYR A 8 1.60 -23.10 8.85
C TYR A 8 1.45 -21.96 9.86
N ILE A 9 0.65 -20.94 9.55
CA ILE A 9 0.38 -19.79 10.42
C ILE A 9 -0.17 -20.27 11.77
N ASN A 10 -1.21 -21.10 11.78
CA ASN A 10 -1.83 -21.61 12.99
C ASN A 10 -0.85 -22.45 13.83
N ARG A 11 0.00 -23.24 13.19
CA ARG A 11 1.03 -24.01 13.88
C ARG A 11 2.02 -23.08 14.57
N ARG A 12 2.61 -22.13 13.83
CA ARG A 12 3.60 -21.17 14.36
C ARG A 12 3.03 -20.33 15.49
N ALA A 13 1.81 -19.82 15.33
CA ALA A 13 1.12 -19.03 16.35
C ALA A 13 0.90 -19.80 17.66
N ARG A 14 0.72 -21.12 17.61
CA ARG A 14 0.53 -21.95 18.80
C ARG A 14 1.83 -22.42 19.45
N THR A 15 2.88 -22.64 18.65
CA THR A 15 4.14 -23.22 19.15
C THR A 15 5.19 -22.19 19.49
N ASP A 16 5.24 -21.07 18.75
CA ASP A 16 6.23 -20.00 18.93
C ASP A 16 5.71 -18.69 18.33
N ALA A 17 4.72 -18.10 18.96
CA ALA A 17 4.11 -16.84 18.48
C ALA A 17 5.14 -15.69 18.40
N ALA A 18 6.00 -15.54 19.42
CA ALA A 18 6.98 -14.46 19.46
C ALA A 18 8.04 -14.58 18.35
N GLY A 19 8.54 -15.80 18.10
CA GLY A 19 9.46 -16.04 17.00
C GLY A 19 8.80 -15.84 15.65
N PHE A 20 7.54 -16.26 15.51
CA PHE A 20 6.80 -16.06 14.26
C PHE A 20 6.57 -14.59 13.94
N ILE A 21 6.23 -13.77 14.94
CA ILE A 21 6.09 -12.32 14.78
C ILE A 21 7.40 -11.69 14.32
N ARG A 22 8.52 -12.01 15.00
CA ARG A 22 9.85 -11.50 14.60
C ARG A 22 10.20 -11.86 13.16
N ASP A 23 9.99 -13.12 12.76
CA ASP A 23 10.26 -13.57 11.39
C ASP A 23 9.43 -12.79 10.35
N CYS A 24 8.15 -12.52 10.65
CA CYS A 24 7.27 -11.73 9.79
C CYS A 24 7.73 -10.27 9.70
N GLU A 25 8.09 -9.65 10.83
CA GLU A 25 8.59 -8.28 10.87
C GLU A 25 9.92 -8.13 10.12
N GLU A 26 10.86 -9.05 10.31
CA GLU A 26 12.13 -9.04 9.59
C GLU A 26 11.93 -9.22 8.08
N HIS A 27 11.00 -10.08 7.69
CA HIS A 27 10.66 -10.28 6.28
C HIS A 27 10.07 -8.99 5.69
N TYR A 28 9.12 -8.37 6.38
CA TYR A 28 8.50 -7.11 5.98
C TYR A 28 9.53 -5.98 5.87
N HIS A 29 10.40 -5.82 6.85
CA HIS A 29 11.47 -4.81 6.81
C HIS A 29 12.40 -5.01 5.62
N ARG A 30 12.82 -6.26 5.34
CA ARG A 30 13.65 -6.53 4.15
C ARG A 30 12.95 -6.13 2.87
N GLN A 31 11.67 -6.43 2.72
CA GLN A 31 10.90 -6.05 1.52
C GLN A 31 10.83 -4.53 1.35
N ILE A 32 10.59 -3.78 2.43
CA ILE A 32 10.57 -2.31 2.41
C ILE A 32 11.94 -1.76 1.98
N HIS A 33 13.03 -2.26 2.55
CA HIS A 33 14.36 -1.82 2.16
C HIS A 33 14.69 -2.14 0.70
N MET A 34 14.35 -3.34 0.24
CA MET A 34 14.54 -3.71 -1.17
C MET A 34 13.75 -2.80 -2.12
N ALA A 35 12.51 -2.46 -1.77
CA ALA A 35 11.69 -1.54 -2.56
C ALA A 35 12.30 -0.13 -2.57
N ALA A 36 12.73 0.39 -1.43
CA ALA A 36 13.37 1.70 -1.34
C ALA A 36 14.67 1.75 -2.15
N ASP A 37 15.52 0.72 -2.07
CA ASP A 37 16.76 0.63 -2.85
C ASP A 37 16.48 0.60 -4.36
N GLU A 38 15.42 -0.08 -4.78
CA GLU A 38 15.00 -0.12 -6.18
C GLU A 38 14.54 1.26 -6.67
N ILE A 39 13.74 1.96 -5.87
CA ILE A 39 13.28 3.33 -6.16
C ILE A 39 14.48 4.27 -6.31
N VAL A 40 15.41 4.26 -5.37
CA VAL A 40 16.61 5.11 -5.40
C VAL A 40 17.46 4.83 -6.64
N ARG A 41 17.64 3.56 -7.01
CA ARG A 41 18.42 3.17 -8.19
C ARG A 41 17.76 3.63 -9.50
N ASN A 42 16.45 3.55 -9.58
CA ASN A 42 15.72 3.80 -10.83
C ASN A 42 15.11 5.20 -10.93
N ARG A 43 15.33 6.08 -9.96
CA ARG A 43 14.70 7.41 -9.85
C ARG A 43 14.76 8.28 -11.10
N GLU A 44 15.84 8.15 -11.87
CA GLU A 44 16.03 8.94 -13.11
C GLU A 44 15.19 8.42 -14.27
N HIS A 45 14.89 7.12 -14.29
CA HIS A 45 14.10 6.47 -15.34
C HIS A 45 12.63 6.30 -14.96
N CYS A 46 12.38 6.09 -13.67
CA CYS A 46 11.04 5.86 -13.12
C CYS A 46 10.82 6.77 -11.90
N PRO A 47 10.55 8.08 -12.12
CA PRO A 47 10.37 9.04 -11.02
C PRO A 47 9.03 8.90 -10.28
N ILE A 48 8.09 8.14 -10.83
CA ILE A 48 6.77 7.91 -10.25
C ILE A 48 6.64 6.48 -9.78
N VAL A 49 6.24 6.29 -8.53
CA VAL A 49 5.99 4.98 -7.92
C VAL A 49 4.54 4.91 -7.48
N LEU A 50 3.83 3.89 -7.94
CA LEU A 50 2.43 3.65 -7.58
C LEU A 50 2.37 2.53 -6.54
N ILE A 51 1.73 2.81 -5.40
CA ILE A 51 1.45 1.81 -4.37
C ILE A 51 -0.07 1.60 -4.31
N ASN A 52 -0.51 0.40 -4.64
CA ASN A 52 -1.90 0.02 -4.58
C ASN A 52 -2.11 -1.19 -3.66
N GLY A 53 -3.36 -1.43 -3.29
CA GLY A 53 -3.76 -2.58 -2.48
C GLY A 53 -5.14 -2.37 -1.88
N PRO A 54 -5.74 -3.40 -1.27
CA PRO A 54 -7.06 -3.31 -0.65
C PRO A 54 -7.12 -2.23 0.43
N SER A 55 -8.33 -1.73 0.70
CA SER A 55 -8.56 -0.81 1.81
C SER A 55 -8.08 -1.44 3.13
N SER A 56 -7.52 -0.63 4.01
CA SER A 56 -6.96 -1.06 5.31
C SER A 56 -5.83 -2.10 5.23
N SER A 57 -5.19 -2.29 4.07
CA SER A 57 -4.07 -3.23 3.90
C SER A 57 -2.73 -2.69 4.44
N GLY A 58 -2.68 -1.47 4.96
CA GLY A 58 -1.46 -0.83 5.43
C GLY A 58 -0.67 -0.08 4.34
N LYS A 59 -1.30 0.27 3.21
CA LYS A 59 -0.67 1.04 2.12
C LYS A 59 0.02 2.30 2.62
N THR A 60 -0.70 3.14 3.37
CA THR A 60 -0.19 4.41 3.90
C THR A 60 1.04 4.18 4.77
N THR A 61 0.96 3.25 5.73
CA THR A 61 2.10 2.93 6.61
C THR A 61 3.30 2.41 5.82
N THR A 62 3.07 1.60 4.80
CA THR A 62 4.14 1.07 3.94
C THR A 62 4.76 2.18 3.11
N ASN A 63 3.94 3.08 2.53
CA ASN A 63 4.39 4.23 1.77
C ASN A 63 5.27 5.16 2.63
N ASP A 64 4.82 5.52 3.83
CA ASP A 64 5.57 6.37 4.76
C ASP A 64 6.94 5.78 5.11
N ARG A 65 7.00 4.45 5.32
CA ARG A 65 8.27 3.76 5.63
C ARG A 65 9.22 3.75 4.45
N ILE A 66 8.73 3.47 3.24
CA ILE A 66 9.53 3.49 2.01
C ILE A 66 10.05 4.90 1.75
N ALA A 67 9.17 5.92 1.78
CA ALA A 67 9.54 7.31 1.55
C ALA A 67 10.62 7.78 2.53
N ARG A 68 10.49 7.43 3.81
CA ARG A 68 11.50 7.77 4.83
C ARG A 68 12.87 7.16 4.53
N ILE A 69 12.95 5.92 4.03
CA ILE A 69 14.22 5.29 3.66
C ILE A 69 14.80 5.97 2.42
N VAL A 70 13.97 6.28 1.43
CA VAL A 70 14.37 7.00 0.22
C VAL A 70 14.93 8.38 0.56
N GLU A 71 14.29 9.12 1.47
CA GLU A 71 14.78 10.42 1.96
C GLU A 71 16.12 10.31 2.72
N LEU A 72 16.28 9.28 3.56
CA LEU A 72 17.54 9.01 4.25
C LEU A 72 18.68 8.69 3.27
N ALA A 73 18.36 8.17 2.09
CA ALA A 73 19.32 7.97 1.00
C ALA A 73 19.61 9.26 0.20
N GLY A 74 19.06 10.42 0.61
CA GLY A 74 19.28 11.71 -0.01
C GLY A 74 18.40 11.99 -1.24
N VAL A 75 17.35 11.22 -1.45
CA VAL A 75 16.39 11.42 -2.55
C VAL A 75 15.10 12.00 -1.97
N HIS A 76 14.70 13.17 -2.45
CA HIS A 76 13.44 13.78 -2.01
C HIS A 76 12.23 13.03 -2.57
N ALA A 77 11.29 12.65 -1.70
CA ALA A 77 10.08 11.91 -2.05
C ALA A 77 8.83 12.73 -1.70
N ASN A 78 8.00 13.03 -2.70
CA ASN A 78 6.69 13.62 -2.51
C ASN A 78 5.64 12.51 -2.48
N MET A 79 4.88 12.45 -1.38
CA MET A 79 3.79 11.49 -1.25
C MET A 79 2.46 12.17 -1.60
N LEU A 80 1.68 11.50 -2.44
CA LEU A 80 0.33 11.90 -2.79
C LEU A 80 -0.63 10.77 -2.44
N SER A 81 -1.69 11.08 -1.72
CA SER A 81 -2.79 10.15 -1.48
C SER A 81 -3.91 10.41 -2.48
N MET A 82 -4.36 9.38 -3.17
CA MET A 82 -5.53 9.50 -4.04
C MET A 82 -6.80 9.77 -3.22
N ASP A 83 -6.82 9.41 -1.93
CA ASP A 83 -7.96 9.67 -1.04
C ASP A 83 -8.24 11.18 -0.89
N ASP A 84 -7.22 12.04 -1.06
CA ASP A 84 -7.35 13.51 -0.98
C ASP A 84 -8.12 14.11 -2.18
N TYR A 85 -8.29 13.34 -3.25
CA TYR A 85 -8.94 13.78 -4.50
C TYR A 85 -10.36 13.23 -4.67
N TYR A 86 -10.87 12.48 -3.72
CA TYR A 86 -12.27 12.03 -3.78
C TYR A 86 -13.23 13.17 -3.51
N ARG A 87 -14.26 13.26 -4.34
CA ARG A 87 -15.36 14.24 -4.17
C ARG A 87 -16.24 13.83 -2.98
N THR A 88 -16.81 14.82 -2.31
CA THR A 88 -17.83 14.53 -1.30
C THR A 88 -19.13 14.09 -1.99
N ALA A 89 -19.82 13.12 -1.41
CA ALA A 89 -21.05 12.55 -1.99
C ALA A 89 -22.16 13.59 -2.26
N ALA A 90 -22.06 14.77 -1.62
CA ALA A 90 -23.01 15.87 -1.83
C ALA A 90 -22.72 16.71 -3.07
N ASP A 91 -21.53 16.60 -3.66
CA ASP A 91 -21.06 17.50 -4.72
C ASP A 91 -21.31 16.96 -6.14
N TYR A 92 -21.69 15.68 -6.27
CA TYR A 92 -21.90 15.05 -7.57
C TYR A 92 -22.87 13.86 -7.48
N GLU A 93 -23.45 13.47 -8.63
CA GLU A 93 -24.23 12.24 -8.74
C GLU A 93 -23.27 11.04 -8.76
N GLN A 94 -23.42 10.16 -7.76
CA GLN A 94 -22.53 9.02 -7.62
C GLN A 94 -22.74 8.01 -8.74
N PRO A 95 -21.66 7.49 -9.37
CA PRO A 95 -21.80 6.42 -10.33
C PRO A 95 -22.37 5.18 -9.66
N MET A 96 -23.19 4.44 -10.40
CA MET A 96 -23.82 3.21 -9.90
C MET A 96 -23.15 2.00 -10.51
N ASP A 97 -22.94 0.98 -9.71
CA ASP A 97 -22.60 -0.34 -10.19
C ASP A 97 -23.84 -0.96 -10.84
N ASP A 98 -23.80 -1.16 -12.14
CA ASP A 98 -24.92 -1.68 -12.94
C ASP A 98 -25.33 -3.10 -12.53
N GLU A 99 -24.40 -3.89 -11.99
CA GLU A 99 -24.67 -5.28 -11.59
C GLU A 99 -25.37 -5.36 -10.23
N ASN A 100 -25.04 -4.48 -9.30
CA ASN A 100 -25.48 -4.58 -7.90
C ASN A 100 -26.46 -3.49 -7.50
N GLY A 101 -26.61 -2.44 -8.29
CA GLY A 101 -27.51 -1.31 -8.01
C GLY A 101 -27.10 -0.50 -6.76
N VAL A 102 -25.81 -0.49 -6.43
CA VAL A 102 -25.22 0.28 -5.33
C VAL A 102 -24.22 1.31 -5.89
N PRO A 103 -23.94 2.42 -5.15
CA PRO A 103 -22.94 3.36 -5.59
C PRO A 103 -21.55 2.71 -5.77
N ASP A 104 -20.94 2.89 -6.94
CA ASP A 104 -19.55 2.49 -7.22
C ASP A 104 -18.59 3.59 -6.76
N LEU A 105 -18.18 3.52 -5.51
CA LEU A 105 -17.28 4.49 -4.90
C LEU A 105 -15.80 4.31 -5.34
N GLU A 106 -15.50 3.25 -6.07
CA GLU A 106 -14.17 3.00 -6.64
C GLU A 106 -14.05 3.54 -8.08
N SER A 107 -15.13 4.05 -8.64
CA SER A 107 -15.11 4.65 -9.97
C SER A 107 -14.21 5.88 -10.04
N PRO A 108 -13.43 6.05 -11.13
CA PRO A 108 -12.66 7.28 -11.36
C PRO A 108 -13.51 8.56 -11.38
N GLU A 109 -14.82 8.46 -11.67
CA GLU A 109 -15.76 9.58 -11.64
C GLU A 109 -15.97 10.16 -10.23
N CYS A 110 -15.61 9.40 -9.18
CA CYS A 110 -15.65 9.85 -7.80
C CYS A 110 -14.49 10.82 -7.46
N MET A 111 -13.55 11.00 -8.37
CA MET A 111 -12.36 11.83 -8.13
C MET A 111 -12.49 13.21 -8.77
N ASP A 112 -11.93 14.22 -8.10
CA ASP A 112 -11.71 15.53 -8.67
C ASP A 112 -10.40 15.54 -9.46
N LEU A 113 -10.50 15.44 -10.76
CA LEU A 113 -9.37 15.38 -11.70
C LEU A 113 -9.09 16.71 -12.39
N ALA A 114 -9.74 17.81 -11.96
CA ALA A 114 -9.60 19.14 -12.56
C ALA A 114 -8.37 19.89 -12.02
#